data_3889f8b2d80258307da477315b553af2
#
_entry.id   3889f8b2d80258307da477315b553af2
#
_cell.length_a   1.000
_cell.length_b   1.000
_cell.length_c   1.000
_cell.angle_alpha   90.00
_cell.angle_beta   90.00
_cell.angle_gamma   90.00
#
_symmetry.space_group_name_H-M   'P 1'
#
loop_
_entity.id
_entity.type
_entity.pdbx_description
1 polymer ?
#
loop_
_entity_poly.entity_id
_entity_poly.type
_entity_poly.pdbx_seq_one_letter_code
_entity_poly.pdbx_strand_id
1 'polypeptide(L)'
;MEPLWIILTLVVAGGAGWPVTTFVLRLARTVDAQQALREEPLDPADQPQREFPVPDPEDVARLVPPLPAGVLRGGLVIGVLERLAVATAVLTGEPVAIAYVVAIKGLGRYAELKETPAAAERFIIGTLTSMLWGAGTAIVATTYLL
;
A
#
# COMPACT_ATOMS: atom_id res chain seq x y z
N MET A 1 2.99 -30.81 -16.79
CA MET A 1 3.15 -29.38 -17.17
C MET A 1 2.60 -28.41 -16.11
N GLU A 2 1.71 -28.88 -15.27
CA GLU A 2 1.09 -28.07 -14.17
C GLU A 2 2.08 -27.37 -13.22
N PRO A 3 3.17 -28.01 -12.73
CA PRO A 3 4.05 -27.33 -11.77
C PRO A 3 4.77 -26.11 -12.36
N LEU A 4 5.05 -26.11 -13.65
CA LEU A 4 5.68 -24.95 -14.31
C LEU A 4 4.74 -23.72 -14.29
N TRP A 5 3.46 -23.93 -14.59
CA TRP A 5 2.47 -22.86 -14.60
C TRP A 5 2.19 -22.31 -13.20
N ILE A 6 2.19 -23.17 -12.19
CA ILE A 6 2.07 -22.74 -10.78
C ILE A 6 3.25 -21.85 -10.39
N ILE A 7 4.49 -22.27 -10.67
CA ILE A 7 5.69 -21.48 -10.37
C ILE A 7 5.66 -20.15 -11.13
N LEU A 8 5.32 -20.17 -12.42
CA LEU A 8 5.22 -18.94 -13.22
C LEU A 8 4.18 -17.97 -12.65
N THR A 9 3.02 -18.47 -12.23
CA THR A 9 1.97 -17.68 -11.62
C THR A 9 2.45 -17.02 -10.33
N LEU A 10 3.14 -17.76 -9.46
CA LEU A 10 3.69 -17.21 -8.22
C LEU A 10 4.77 -16.16 -8.48
N VAL A 11 5.63 -16.38 -9.47
CA VAL A 11 6.65 -15.39 -9.87
C VAL A 11 6.02 -14.10 -10.39
N VAL A 12 4.98 -14.21 -11.22
CA VAL A 12 4.26 -13.05 -11.76
C VAL A 12 3.47 -12.33 -10.64
N ALA A 13 2.77 -13.08 -9.78
CA ALA A 13 2.03 -12.51 -8.65
C ALA A 13 2.96 -11.75 -7.70
N GLY A 14 4.07 -12.35 -7.32
CA GLY A 14 5.05 -11.75 -6.39
C GLY A 14 5.81 -10.57 -7.01
N GLY A 15 6.37 -10.75 -8.21
CA GLY A 15 7.28 -9.80 -8.84
C GLY A 15 6.59 -8.60 -9.49
N ALA A 16 5.61 -8.84 -10.38
CA ALA A 16 4.96 -7.77 -11.12
C ALA A 16 3.97 -6.95 -10.29
N GLY A 17 3.57 -7.40 -9.12
CA GLY A 17 2.68 -6.65 -8.24
C GLY A 17 3.28 -5.36 -7.69
N TRP A 18 4.61 -5.25 -7.56
CA TRP A 18 5.25 -4.02 -7.09
C TRP A 18 5.07 -2.83 -8.06
N PRO A 19 5.39 -2.93 -9.35
CA PRO A 19 5.16 -1.84 -10.30
C PRO A 19 3.67 -1.48 -10.42
N VAL A 20 2.76 -2.46 -10.40
CA VAL A 20 1.32 -2.22 -10.45
C VAL A 20 0.84 -1.42 -9.25
N THR A 21 1.20 -1.82 -8.04
CA THR A 21 0.83 -1.10 -6.81
C THR A 21 1.41 0.31 -6.81
N THR A 22 2.65 0.49 -7.25
CA THR A 22 3.30 1.80 -7.34
C THR A 22 2.59 2.71 -8.35
N PHE A 23 2.17 2.17 -9.49
CA PHE A 23 1.42 2.91 -10.51
C PHE A 23 0.07 3.39 -9.97
N VAL A 24 -0.71 2.51 -9.33
CA VAL A 24 -2.02 2.87 -8.75
C VAL A 24 -1.87 3.93 -7.66
N LEU A 25 -0.87 3.82 -6.78
CA LEU A 25 -0.61 4.83 -5.76
C LEU A 25 -0.17 6.18 -6.34
N ARG A 26 0.54 6.19 -7.47
CA ARG A 26 0.85 7.43 -8.18
C ARG A 26 -0.41 8.07 -8.77
N LEU A 27 -1.28 7.25 -9.36
CA LEU A 27 -2.55 7.71 -9.91
C LEU A 27 -3.45 8.30 -8.82
N ALA A 28 -3.56 7.65 -7.66
CA ALA A 28 -4.31 8.18 -6.52
C ALA A 28 -3.80 9.56 -6.09
N ARG A 29 -2.48 9.75 -5.99
CA ARG A 29 -1.88 11.06 -5.66
C ARG A 29 -2.21 12.17 -6.66
N THR A 30 -2.33 11.86 -7.95
CA THR A 30 -2.69 12.88 -8.96
C THR A 30 -4.15 13.31 -8.82
N VAL A 31 -5.03 12.39 -8.43
CA VAL A 31 -6.45 12.70 -8.16
C VAL A 31 -6.57 13.58 -6.92
N ASP A 32 -5.88 13.23 -5.83
CA ASP A 32 -5.86 14.03 -4.60
C ASP A 32 -5.35 15.46 -4.86
N ALA A 33 -4.28 15.61 -5.65
CA ALA A 33 -3.74 16.91 -6.02
C ALA A 33 -4.73 17.75 -6.86
N GLN A 34 -5.50 17.11 -7.73
CA GLN A 34 -6.54 17.80 -8.53
C GLN A 34 -7.73 18.21 -7.66
N GLN A 35 -8.09 17.43 -6.65
CA GLN A 35 -9.14 17.80 -5.69
C GLN A 35 -8.70 18.98 -4.84
N ALA A 36 -7.48 18.98 -4.32
CA ALA A 36 -6.92 20.09 -3.56
C ALA A 36 -6.88 21.41 -4.35
N LEU A 37 -6.73 21.35 -5.68
CA LEU A 37 -6.78 22.53 -6.56
C LEU A 37 -8.22 22.99 -6.86
N ARG A 38 -9.22 22.13 -6.63
CA ARG A 38 -10.66 22.45 -6.82
C ARG A 38 -11.30 23.00 -5.54
N GLU A 39 -10.75 22.68 -4.39
CA GLU A 39 -11.15 23.30 -3.14
C GLU A 39 -10.61 24.73 -3.19
N GLU A 40 -11.54 25.69 -3.38
CA GLU A 40 -11.26 27.12 -3.44
C GLU A 40 -10.45 27.51 -2.20
N PRO A 41 -9.33 28.23 -2.34
CA PRO A 41 -8.54 28.63 -1.18
C PRO A 41 -9.46 29.42 -0.23
N LEU A 42 -9.66 28.94 0.99
CA LEU A 42 -10.34 29.70 2.04
C LEU A 42 -9.69 31.09 2.07
N ASP A 43 -10.53 32.11 1.96
CA ASP A 43 -10.10 33.51 1.98
C ASP A 43 -9.11 33.69 3.16
N PRO A 44 -7.90 34.22 2.93
CA PRO A 44 -6.92 34.42 3.99
C PRO A 44 -7.45 35.22 5.18
N ALA A 45 -8.54 36.00 4.97
CA ALA A 45 -9.22 36.75 6.02
C ALA A 45 -10.03 35.87 6.99
N ASP A 46 -10.43 34.65 6.59
CA ASP A 46 -11.23 33.72 7.41
C ASP A 46 -10.37 32.70 8.18
N GLN A 47 -9.07 32.72 8.00
CA GLN A 47 -8.18 31.86 8.79
C GLN A 47 -8.00 32.51 10.16
N PRO A 48 -8.34 31.82 11.27
CA PRO A 48 -7.96 32.28 12.59
C PRO A 48 -6.43 32.40 12.59
N GLN A 49 -5.93 33.62 12.66
CA GLN A 49 -4.48 33.92 12.80
C GLN A 49 -3.97 33.28 14.09
N ARG A 50 -3.71 31.99 14.08
CA ARG A 50 -2.87 31.36 15.07
C ARG A 50 -1.43 31.67 14.65
N GLU A 51 -0.89 32.80 15.09
CA GLU A 51 0.53 33.06 15.10
C GLU A 51 1.24 32.00 15.96
N PHE A 52 1.37 30.81 15.42
CA PHE A 52 2.41 29.92 15.93
C PHE A 52 3.73 30.42 15.34
N PRO A 53 4.74 30.72 16.19
CA PRO A 53 6.07 31.00 15.67
C PRO A 53 6.45 29.83 14.74
N VAL A 54 6.64 30.12 13.46
CA VAL A 54 7.12 29.10 12.51
C VAL A 54 8.55 28.77 12.95
N PRO A 55 8.81 27.56 13.47
CA PRO A 55 10.16 27.20 13.88
C PRO A 55 11.08 27.27 12.67
N ASP A 56 12.31 27.74 12.90
CA ASP A 56 13.32 27.76 11.84
C ASP A 56 13.44 26.36 11.23
N PRO A 57 13.47 26.23 9.88
CA PRO A 57 13.65 24.95 9.21
C PRO A 57 14.83 24.13 9.73
N GLU A 58 15.90 24.81 10.22
CA GLU A 58 17.04 24.15 10.84
C GLU A 58 16.73 23.57 12.21
N ASP A 59 15.85 24.18 12.99
CA ASP A 59 15.43 23.68 14.29
C ASP A 59 14.48 22.49 14.14
N VAL A 60 13.58 22.51 13.13
CA VAL A 60 12.74 21.36 12.79
C VAL A 60 13.57 20.16 12.34
N ALA A 61 14.61 20.40 11.52
CA ALA A 61 15.52 19.33 11.08
C ALA A 61 16.31 18.70 12.24
N ARG A 62 16.57 19.44 13.32
CA ARG A 62 17.25 18.92 14.53
C ARG A 62 16.32 18.14 15.45
N LEU A 63 15.01 18.47 15.43
CA LEU A 63 14.02 17.81 16.27
C LEU A 63 13.50 16.49 15.66
N VAL A 64 13.67 16.28 14.35
CA VAL A 64 13.30 15.03 13.68
C VAL A 64 14.53 14.12 13.65
N PRO A 65 14.60 13.08 14.49
CA PRO A 65 15.68 12.10 14.39
C PRO A 65 15.68 11.50 12.99
N PRO A 66 16.85 11.35 12.33
CA PRO A 66 16.92 10.67 11.05
C PRO A 66 16.29 9.28 11.22
N LEU A 67 15.26 8.98 10.43
CA LEU A 67 14.60 7.68 10.43
C LEU A 67 15.67 6.59 10.25
N PRO A 68 15.74 5.60 11.14
CA PRO A 68 16.73 4.54 11.00
C PRO A 68 16.60 3.90 9.63
N ALA A 69 17.67 3.88 8.86
CA ALA A 69 17.75 3.42 7.46
C ALA A 69 17.32 1.94 7.25
N GLY A 70 16.94 1.24 8.31
CA GLY A 70 16.50 -0.15 8.30
C GLY A 70 14.98 -0.38 8.11
N VAL A 71 14.14 0.63 8.34
CA VAL A 71 12.68 0.46 8.39
C VAL A 71 12.05 0.24 7.00
N LEU A 72 12.70 0.65 5.91
CA LEU A 72 12.12 0.59 4.56
C LEU A 72 12.38 -0.74 3.81
N ARG A 73 13.35 -1.54 4.20
CA ARG A 73 13.69 -2.80 3.50
C ARG A 73 12.66 -3.92 3.71
N GLY A 74 11.98 -3.95 4.84
CA GLY A 74 10.95 -4.96 5.15
C GLY A 74 9.68 -4.82 4.31
N GLY A 75 9.29 -3.63 3.91
CA GLY A 75 8.02 -3.39 3.20
C GLY A 75 7.90 -4.09 1.84
N LEU A 76 8.99 -4.18 1.09
CA LEU A 76 9.00 -4.90 -0.19
C LEU A 76 8.86 -6.41 0.02
N VAL A 77 9.62 -6.97 0.95
CA VAL A 77 9.57 -8.40 1.29
C VAL A 77 8.19 -8.79 1.79
N ILE A 78 7.62 -8.01 2.71
CA ILE A 78 6.27 -8.21 3.22
C ILE A 78 5.26 -8.18 2.06
N GLY A 79 5.34 -7.20 1.17
CA GLY A 79 4.44 -7.11 0.02
C GLY A 79 4.55 -8.28 -0.95
N VAL A 80 5.74 -8.84 -1.17
CA VAL A 80 5.91 -10.07 -1.96
C VAL A 80 5.28 -11.26 -1.26
N LEU A 81 5.56 -11.46 0.04
CA LEU A 81 5.00 -12.57 0.82
C LEU A 81 3.47 -12.53 0.87
N GLU A 82 2.88 -11.35 1.04
CA GLU A 82 1.43 -11.17 1.02
C GLU A 82 0.82 -11.60 -0.32
N ARG A 83 1.41 -11.18 -1.44
CA ARG A 83 0.93 -11.57 -2.78
C ARG A 83 1.07 -13.07 -3.03
N LEU A 84 2.18 -13.66 -2.60
CA LEU A 84 2.38 -15.11 -2.68
C LEU A 84 1.34 -15.85 -1.83
N ALA A 85 1.08 -15.40 -0.61
CA ALA A 85 0.07 -16.00 0.25
C ALA A 85 -1.34 -15.92 -0.36
N VAL A 86 -1.72 -14.76 -0.93
CA VAL A 86 -3.00 -14.58 -1.62
C VAL A 86 -3.11 -15.48 -2.86
N ALA A 87 -2.07 -15.52 -3.70
CA ALA A 87 -2.07 -16.35 -4.88
C ALA A 87 -2.13 -17.85 -4.50
N THR A 88 -1.39 -18.28 -3.49
CA THR A 88 -1.44 -19.65 -2.99
C THR A 88 -2.83 -20.01 -2.46
N ALA A 89 -3.46 -19.12 -1.68
CA ALA A 89 -4.81 -19.33 -1.16
C ALA A 89 -5.85 -19.57 -2.27
N VAL A 90 -5.74 -18.81 -3.38
CA VAL A 90 -6.61 -18.99 -4.54
C VAL A 90 -6.28 -20.30 -5.28
N LEU A 91 -5.00 -20.59 -5.52
CA LEU A 91 -4.56 -21.81 -6.24
C LEU A 91 -4.92 -23.10 -5.50
N THR A 92 -4.94 -23.07 -4.16
CA THR A 92 -5.31 -24.22 -3.32
C THR A 92 -6.81 -24.33 -3.03
N GLY A 93 -7.62 -23.37 -3.50
CA GLY A 93 -9.05 -23.33 -3.25
C GLY A 93 -9.43 -22.92 -1.82
N GLU A 94 -8.54 -22.24 -1.10
CA GLU A 94 -8.72 -21.78 0.28
C GLU A 94 -8.78 -20.24 0.39
N PRO A 95 -9.74 -19.56 -0.28
CA PRO A 95 -9.77 -18.09 -0.33
C PRO A 95 -9.99 -17.45 1.05
N VAL A 96 -10.52 -18.19 2.03
CA VAL A 96 -10.70 -17.72 3.42
C VAL A 96 -9.35 -17.34 4.05
N ALA A 97 -8.26 -17.98 3.64
CA ALA A 97 -6.92 -17.66 4.12
C ALA A 97 -6.50 -16.21 3.83
N ILE A 98 -7.08 -15.57 2.80
CA ILE A 98 -6.83 -14.16 2.48
C ILE A 98 -7.23 -13.24 3.63
N ALA A 99 -8.32 -13.58 4.35
CA ALA A 99 -8.76 -12.78 5.50
C ALA A 99 -7.70 -12.75 6.62
N TYR A 100 -6.98 -13.85 6.84
CA TYR A 100 -5.88 -13.89 7.82
C TYR A 100 -4.69 -13.03 7.37
N VAL A 101 -4.37 -13.03 6.08
CA VAL A 101 -3.30 -12.18 5.53
C VAL A 101 -3.63 -10.69 5.76
N VAL A 102 -4.88 -10.29 5.48
CA VAL A 102 -5.38 -8.92 5.72
C VAL A 102 -5.32 -8.55 7.20
N ALA A 103 -5.78 -9.46 8.06
CA ALA A 103 -5.80 -9.23 9.50
C ALA A 103 -4.39 -9.03 10.08
N ILE A 104 -3.44 -9.90 9.72
CA ILE A 104 -2.04 -9.81 10.18
C ILE A 104 -1.42 -8.48 9.69
N LYS A 105 -1.64 -8.12 8.44
CA LYS A 105 -1.14 -6.86 7.87
C LYS A 105 -1.72 -5.64 8.58
N GLY A 106 -3.03 -5.62 8.82
CA GLY A 106 -3.73 -4.54 9.51
C GLY A 106 -3.25 -4.39 10.96
N LEU A 107 -3.10 -5.49 11.68
CA LEU A 107 -2.58 -5.50 13.05
C LEU A 107 -1.15 -4.98 13.13
N GLY A 108 -0.28 -5.38 12.19
CA GLY A 108 1.11 -4.95 12.15
C GLY A 108 1.29 -3.44 11.91
N ARG A 109 0.27 -2.77 11.39
CA ARG A 109 0.29 -1.32 11.10
C ARG A 109 -0.71 -0.50 11.91
N TYR A 110 -1.41 -1.12 12.85
CA TYR A 110 -2.52 -0.48 13.57
C TYR A 110 -2.13 0.84 14.25
N ALA A 111 -0.99 0.87 14.91
CA ALA A 111 -0.51 2.08 15.62
C ALA A 111 -0.31 3.26 14.65
N GLU A 112 0.39 3.02 13.52
CA GLU A 112 0.64 4.05 12.51
C GLU A 112 -0.65 4.57 11.85
N LEU A 113 -1.58 3.66 11.56
CA LEU A 113 -2.84 3.97 10.87
C LEU A 113 -3.81 4.76 11.74
N LYS A 114 -3.76 4.56 13.06
CA LYS A 114 -4.61 5.28 14.01
C LYS A 114 -4.25 6.76 14.11
N GLU A 115 -2.98 7.09 13.95
CA GLU A 115 -2.48 8.47 14.13
C GLU A 115 -2.60 9.33 12.87
N THR A 116 -2.65 8.71 11.68
CA THR A 116 -2.61 9.45 10.41
C THR A 116 -3.66 8.96 9.42
N PRO A 117 -4.83 9.62 9.27
CA PRO A 117 -5.88 9.22 8.34
C PRO A 117 -5.42 9.09 6.89
N ALA A 118 -4.60 10.02 6.40
CA ALA A 118 -4.04 9.95 5.04
C ALA A 118 -3.10 8.75 4.83
N ALA A 119 -2.40 8.28 5.87
CA ALA A 119 -1.61 7.06 5.81
C ALA A 119 -2.51 5.82 5.75
N ALA A 120 -3.64 5.84 6.48
CA ALA A 120 -4.63 4.76 6.45
C ALA A 120 -5.24 4.58 5.06
N GLU A 121 -5.64 5.67 4.40
CA GLU A 121 -6.19 5.63 3.06
C GLU A 121 -5.20 5.03 2.04
N ARG A 122 -3.96 5.52 2.02
CA ARG A 122 -2.90 4.99 1.14
C ARG A 122 -2.59 3.52 1.42
N PHE A 123 -2.62 3.13 2.68
CA PHE A 123 -2.43 1.75 3.10
C PHE A 123 -3.55 0.85 2.56
N ILE A 124 -4.81 1.28 2.65
CA ILE A 124 -5.97 0.54 2.14
C ILE A 124 -5.87 0.39 0.62
N ILE A 125 -5.66 1.49 -0.11
CA ILE A 125 -5.52 1.48 -1.58
C ILE A 125 -4.38 0.55 -2.01
N GLY A 126 -3.21 0.69 -1.41
CA GLY A 126 -2.05 -0.14 -1.74
C GLY A 126 -2.27 -1.62 -1.41
N THR A 127 -2.92 -1.92 -0.29
CA THR A 127 -3.24 -3.29 0.13
C THR A 127 -4.24 -3.94 -0.81
N LEU A 128 -5.36 -3.28 -1.10
CA LEU A 128 -6.37 -3.81 -2.01
C LEU A 128 -5.82 -4.02 -3.42
N THR A 129 -5.06 -3.06 -3.95
CA THR A 129 -4.41 -3.19 -5.27
C THR A 129 -3.47 -4.40 -5.31
N SER A 130 -2.65 -4.56 -4.28
CA SER A 130 -1.69 -5.68 -4.17
C SER A 130 -2.40 -7.04 -4.09
N MET A 131 -3.49 -7.13 -3.33
CA MET A 131 -4.26 -8.37 -3.17
C MET A 131 -5.07 -8.71 -4.41
N LEU A 132 -5.70 -7.72 -5.05
CA LEU A 132 -6.41 -7.90 -6.31
C LEU A 132 -5.46 -8.38 -7.42
N TRP A 133 -4.24 -7.87 -7.46
CA TRP A 133 -3.22 -8.37 -8.38
C TRP A 133 -2.88 -9.83 -8.11
N GLY A 134 -2.58 -10.20 -6.86
CA GLY A 134 -2.25 -11.58 -6.48
C GLY A 134 -3.38 -12.56 -6.74
N ALA A 135 -4.61 -12.20 -6.36
CA ALA A 135 -5.80 -13.02 -6.61
C ALA A 135 -6.12 -13.11 -8.10
N GLY A 136 -6.09 -11.98 -8.83
CA GLY A 136 -6.38 -11.94 -10.27
C GLY A 136 -5.43 -12.78 -11.10
N THR A 137 -4.12 -12.73 -10.82
CA THR A 137 -3.13 -13.58 -11.50
C THR A 137 -3.38 -15.07 -11.23
N ALA A 138 -3.74 -15.44 -10.00
CA ALA A 138 -4.04 -16.82 -9.65
C ALA A 138 -5.35 -17.30 -10.29
N ILE A 139 -6.40 -16.47 -10.33
CA ILE A 139 -7.68 -16.79 -10.99
C ILE A 139 -7.46 -17.00 -12.50
N VAL A 140 -6.70 -16.12 -13.15
CA VAL A 140 -6.38 -16.27 -14.58
C VAL A 140 -5.63 -17.60 -14.82
N ALA A 141 -4.67 -17.93 -13.95
CA ALA A 141 -3.93 -19.18 -14.07
C ALA A 141 -4.83 -20.40 -13.88
N THR A 142 -5.70 -20.43 -12.87
CA THR A 142 -6.62 -21.55 -12.63
C THR A 142 -7.66 -21.71 -13.73
N THR A 143 -8.05 -20.60 -14.39
CA THR A 143 -9.10 -20.63 -15.42
C THR A 143 -8.55 -21.04 -16.80
N TYR A 144 -7.33 -20.64 -17.15
CA TYR A 144 -6.81 -20.75 -18.51
C TYR A 144 -5.56 -21.63 -18.66
N LEU A 145 -4.84 -21.91 -17.57
CA LEU A 145 -3.54 -22.59 -17.63
C LEU A 145 -3.49 -23.90 -16.85
N LEU A 146 -4.37 -24.09 -15.86
CA LEU A 146 -4.48 -25.27 -14.99
C LEU A 146 -5.80 -25.98 -15.22
#